data_4cc71907aa6fc955442f6b025bd027b3
#
_entry.id   4cc71907aa6fc955442f6b025bd027b3
#
_cell.length_a   1.000
_cell.length_b   1.000
_cell.length_c   1.000
_cell.angle_alpha   90.00
_cell.angle_beta   90.00
_cell.angle_gamma   90.00
#
_symmetry.space_group_name_H-M   'P 1'
#
loop_
_entity.id
_entity.type
_entity.pdbx_description
1 polymer ?
#
loop_
_entity_poly.entity_id
_entity_poly.type
_entity_poly.pdbx_seq_one_letter_code
_entity_poly.pdbx_strand_id
1 'polypeptide(L)'
;MHDFRYVSKKEAAPIKAILLEIIHSTQNLVRDEFTFQYEFVGSASRNMITCDTKSNIGFDFDVNIYVNDDEENYTAKQIRQIIKQALDKVARHYGYDYCEDSTRVLTIKVKDRGKSRIVHSCDFAIVNDCEDGRQQYIRYNKVQNNYTWEYQGEGFDGLPDKIEWLRENGLWQQVRDYYIEKKNCNDNPDKHSRSIFAETITEMCQKTEDRKSTRLNS
;
A
#
# COMPACT_ATOMS: atom_id res chain seq x y z
N MET A 1 -12.49 2.83 -20.52
CA MET A 1 -12.40 4.14 -19.85
C MET A 1 -12.70 3.92 -18.39
N HIS A 2 -11.74 4.25 -17.50
CA HIS A 2 -11.87 4.16 -16.07
C HIS A 2 -12.78 5.24 -15.50
N ASP A 3 -13.22 5.05 -14.27
CA ASP A 3 -14.01 6.02 -13.49
C ASP A 3 -13.55 5.97 -12.02
N PHE A 4 -12.30 6.39 -11.81
CA PHE A 4 -11.71 6.46 -10.47
C PHE A 4 -12.27 7.63 -9.69
N ARG A 5 -12.63 7.35 -8.45
CA ARG A 5 -12.95 8.35 -7.43
C ARG A 5 -12.16 8.09 -6.14
N TYR A 6 -12.05 9.08 -5.31
CA TYR A 6 -11.54 8.86 -3.96
C TYR A 6 -12.59 8.15 -3.09
N VAL A 7 -12.11 7.20 -2.29
CA VAL A 7 -12.88 6.60 -1.21
C VAL A 7 -12.95 7.59 -0.07
N SER A 8 -14.16 7.92 0.38
CA SER A 8 -14.34 8.86 1.47
C SER A 8 -13.86 8.29 2.80
N LYS A 9 -13.50 9.15 3.75
CA LYS A 9 -13.17 8.71 5.12
C LYS A 9 -14.30 7.89 5.75
N LYS A 10 -15.56 8.25 5.47
CA LYS A 10 -16.74 7.53 5.98
C LYS A 10 -16.82 6.10 5.44
N GLU A 11 -16.43 5.88 4.19
CA GLU A 11 -16.37 4.55 3.58
C GLU A 11 -15.16 3.74 4.08
N ALA A 12 -13.99 4.36 4.20
CA ALA A 12 -12.74 3.69 4.56
C ALA A 12 -12.63 3.38 6.08
N ALA A 13 -13.15 4.25 6.95
CA ALA A 13 -12.93 4.13 8.40
C ALA A 13 -13.48 2.83 9.02
N PRO A 14 -14.68 2.34 8.70
CA PRO A 14 -15.17 1.07 9.25
C PRO A 14 -14.28 -0.11 8.85
N ILE A 15 -13.79 -0.12 7.60
CA ILE A 15 -12.94 -1.18 7.09
C ILE A 15 -11.57 -1.12 7.75
N LYS A 16 -11.00 0.07 7.90
CA LYS A 16 -9.75 0.27 8.63
C LYS A 16 -9.86 -0.21 10.08
N ALA A 17 -10.99 0.03 10.75
CA ALA A 17 -11.22 -0.46 12.10
C ALA A 17 -11.21 -1.99 12.16
N ILE A 18 -11.87 -2.68 11.23
CA ILE A 18 -11.84 -4.14 11.12
C ILE A 18 -10.41 -4.64 10.85
N LEU A 19 -9.66 -3.98 9.97
CA LEU A 19 -8.27 -4.35 9.71
C LEU A 19 -7.39 -4.20 10.95
N LEU A 20 -7.61 -3.18 11.77
CA LEU A 20 -6.90 -3.02 13.05
C LEU A 20 -7.20 -4.19 14.01
N GLU A 21 -8.46 -4.62 14.12
CA GLU A 21 -8.83 -5.79 14.93
C GLU A 21 -8.16 -7.07 14.41
N ILE A 22 -8.11 -7.26 13.08
CA ILE A 22 -7.41 -8.39 12.46
C ILE A 22 -5.92 -8.34 12.79
N ILE A 23 -5.28 -7.18 12.67
CA ILE A 23 -3.84 -7.02 12.96
C ILE A 23 -3.56 -7.32 14.43
N HIS A 24 -4.32 -6.73 15.37
CA HIS A 24 -4.13 -6.96 16.80
C HIS A 24 -4.37 -8.43 17.20
N SER A 25 -5.38 -9.07 16.61
CA SER A 25 -5.63 -10.49 16.83
C SER A 25 -4.51 -11.36 16.24
N THR A 26 -3.95 -10.96 15.10
CA THR A 26 -2.79 -11.62 14.50
C THR A 26 -1.56 -11.47 15.40
N GLN A 27 -1.28 -10.26 15.92
CA GLN A 27 -0.19 -10.04 16.90
C GLN A 27 -0.34 -10.95 18.12
N ASN A 28 -1.55 -11.11 18.66
CA ASN A 28 -1.80 -11.98 19.81
C ASN A 28 -1.53 -13.46 19.50
N LEU A 29 -1.84 -13.92 18.27
CA LEU A 29 -1.61 -15.31 17.88
C LEU A 29 -0.15 -15.65 17.65
N VAL A 30 0.68 -14.70 17.24
CA VAL A 30 2.10 -14.95 16.92
C VAL A 30 3.05 -14.56 18.05
N ARG A 31 2.53 -13.99 19.14
CA ARG A 31 3.36 -13.39 20.19
C ARG A 31 4.33 -14.35 20.91
N ASP A 32 4.04 -15.65 20.90
CA ASP A 32 4.90 -16.67 21.50
C ASP A 32 6.07 -17.04 20.59
N GLU A 33 6.01 -16.66 19.31
CA GLU A 33 7.07 -16.80 18.32
C GLU A 33 7.92 -15.53 18.27
N PHE A 34 7.28 -14.43 17.84
CA PHE A 34 7.87 -13.09 17.78
C PHE A 34 6.79 -12.02 17.93
N THR A 35 7.21 -10.78 18.15
CA THR A 35 6.32 -9.62 18.07
C THR A 35 6.52 -8.87 16.75
N PHE A 36 5.56 -8.02 16.38
CA PHE A 36 5.73 -7.14 15.23
C PHE A 36 5.03 -5.80 15.44
N GLN A 37 5.55 -4.78 14.78
CA GLN A 37 4.90 -3.48 14.60
C GLN A 37 4.26 -3.42 13.22
N TYR A 38 3.38 -2.45 13.01
CA TYR A 38 2.73 -2.26 11.71
C TYR A 38 2.50 -0.79 11.39
N GLU A 39 2.42 -0.49 10.11
CA GLU A 39 2.11 0.84 9.61
C GLU A 39 1.21 0.76 8.38
N PHE A 40 0.13 1.57 8.35
CA PHE A 40 -0.62 1.78 7.12
C PHE A 40 0.16 2.71 6.19
N VAL A 41 0.48 2.23 5.01
CA VAL A 41 1.30 2.94 4.03
C VAL A 41 0.52 3.26 2.75
N GLY A 42 1.20 3.69 1.73
CA GLY A 42 0.64 3.86 0.40
C GLY A 42 -0.46 4.93 0.33
N SER A 43 -1.55 4.63 -0.35
CA SER A 43 -2.67 5.54 -0.56
C SER A 43 -3.43 5.84 0.74
N ALA A 44 -3.46 4.90 1.67
CA ALA A 44 -4.14 5.03 2.95
C ALA A 44 -3.49 6.09 3.86
N SER A 45 -2.15 6.10 3.94
CA SER A 45 -1.42 7.09 4.76
C SER A 45 -1.56 8.52 4.24
N ARG A 46 -1.79 8.67 2.94
CA ARG A 46 -1.96 9.96 2.27
C ARG A 46 -3.42 10.43 2.16
N ASN A 47 -4.38 9.63 2.64
CA ASN A 47 -5.82 9.86 2.47
C ASN A 47 -6.20 9.98 0.97
N MET A 48 -5.63 9.10 0.15
CA MET A 48 -5.78 9.08 -1.30
C MET A 48 -6.21 7.70 -1.83
N ILE A 49 -6.89 6.90 -1.02
CA ILE A 49 -7.47 5.62 -1.47
C ILE A 49 -8.44 5.90 -2.61
N THR A 50 -8.30 5.16 -3.71
CA THR A 50 -9.18 5.29 -4.89
C THR A 50 -9.86 3.97 -5.21
N CYS A 51 -11.07 4.05 -5.78
CA CYS A 51 -11.75 2.91 -6.39
C CYS A 51 -12.20 3.29 -7.80
N ASP A 52 -12.17 2.31 -8.71
CA ASP A 52 -12.75 2.44 -10.04
C ASP A 52 -14.19 1.93 -10.00
N THR A 53 -15.17 2.81 -10.23
CA THR A 53 -16.60 2.48 -10.15
C THR A 53 -17.05 1.55 -11.28
N LYS A 54 -16.26 1.45 -12.35
CA LYS A 54 -16.54 0.61 -13.52
C LYS A 54 -15.80 -0.74 -13.49
N SER A 55 -14.94 -0.96 -12.49
CA SER A 55 -14.23 -2.24 -12.35
C SER A 55 -14.86 -3.13 -11.29
N ASN A 56 -14.51 -4.42 -11.36
CA ASN A 56 -14.87 -5.39 -10.32
C ASN A 56 -13.85 -5.44 -9.17
N ILE A 57 -12.88 -4.52 -9.17
CA ILE A 57 -11.86 -4.38 -8.13
C ILE A 57 -12.25 -3.18 -7.27
N GLY A 58 -12.39 -3.40 -5.97
CA GLY A 58 -12.71 -2.36 -5.01
C GLY A 58 -11.51 -1.47 -4.71
N PHE A 59 -11.25 -1.24 -3.45
CA PHE A 59 -10.11 -0.45 -3.01
C PHE A 59 -9.23 -1.23 -2.04
N ASP A 60 -7.96 -0.82 -1.96
CA ASP A 60 -6.93 -1.52 -1.23
C ASP A 60 -6.39 -0.69 -0.07
N PHE A 61 -6.03 -1.40 1.00
CA PHE A 61 -5.14 -0.90 2.04
C PHE A 61 -3.78 -1.58 1.91
N ASP A 62 -2.73 -0.82 2.14
CA ASP A 62 -1.36 -1.33 2.22
C ASP A 62 -0.86 -1.21 3.66
N VAL A 63 -0.27 -2.28 4.19
CA VAL A 63 0.28 -2.36 5.54
C VAL A 63 1.68 -2.93 5.49
N ASN A 64 2.63 -2.22 6.08
CA ASN A 64 3.94 -2.77 6.39
C ASN A 64 3.89 -3.46 7.76
N ILE A 65 4.51 -4.63 7.85
CA ILE A 65 4.74 -5.38 9.09
C ILE A 65 6.23 -5.43 9.35
N TYR A 66 6.65 -4.95 10.51
CA TYR A 66 8.03 -4.94 10.98
C TYR A 66 8.16 -5.98 12.10
N VAL A 67 8.82 -7.09 11.80
CA VAL A 67 8.99 -8.19 12.76
C VAL A 67 10.17 -7.89 13.67
N ASN A 68 9.97 -8.06 14.98
CA ASN A 68 11.03 -7.96 15.98
C ASN A 68 11.67 -9.35 16.14
N ASP A 69 12.71 -9.61 15.38
CA ASP A 69 13.53 -10.83 15.41
C ASP A 69 15.01 -10.45 15.34
N ASP A 70 15.45 -9.63 16.30
CA ASP A 70 16.80 -9.05 16.35
C ASP A 70 17.90 -10.13 16.44
N GLU A 71 17.56 -11.30 16.95
CA GLU A 71 18.47 -12.45 17.08
C GLU A 71 18.47 -13.37 15.85
N GLU A 72 17.71 -13.02 14.81
CA GLU A 72 17.58 -13.80 13.56
C GLU A 72 17.19 -15.28 13.79
N ASN A 73 16.30 -15.51 14.76
CA ASN A 73 15.83 -16.86 15.12
C ASN A 73 14.97 -17.50 14.04
N TYR A 74 14.40 -16.69 13.14
CA TYR A 74 13.46 -17.12 12.11
C TYR A 74 13.95 -16.80 10.70
N THR A 75 13.86 -17.77 9.82
CA THR A 75 14.08 -17.54 8.38
C THR A 75 12.93 -16.72 7.78
N ALA A 76 13.19 -16.04 6.67
CA ALA A 76 12.16 -15.32 5.90
C ALA A 76 10.92 -16.18 5.60
N LYS A 77 11.13 -17.48 5.31
CA LYS A 77 10.05 -18.45 5.09
C LYS A 77 9.21 -18.68 6.35
N GLN A 78 9.84 -18.90 7.49
CA GLN A 78 9.14 -19.13 8.76
C GLN A 78 8.32 -17.90 9.16
N ILE A 79 8.92 -16.71 9.15
CA ILE A 79 8.23 -15.45 9.44
C ILE A 79 6.98 -15.32 8.58
N ARG A 80 7.13 -15.46 7.26
CA ARG A 80 6.02 -15.28 6.33
C ARG A 80 4.92 -16.32 6.51
N GLN A 81 5.29 -17.58 6.77
CA GLN A 81 4.32 -18.67 7.00
C GLN A 81 3.57 -18.50 8.32
N ILE A 82 4.23 -18.11 9.40
CA ILE A 82 3.60 -17.84 10.71
C ILE A 82 2.57 -16.72 10.57
N ILE A 83 2.96 -15.58 9.98
CA ILE A 83 2.04 -14.45 9.78
C ILE A 83 0.88 -14.85 8.86
N LYS A 84 1.15 -15.54 7.75
CA LYS A 84 0.12 -16.00 6.83
C LYS A 84 -0.91 -16.90 7.51
N GLN A 85 -0.46 -17.87 8.29
CA GLN A 85 -1.36 -18.80 9.00
C GLN A 85 -2.21 -18.07 10.04
N ALA A 86 -1.63 -17.11 10.76
CA ALA A 86 -2.35 -16.30 11.71
C ALA A 86 -3.40 -15.41 11.02
N LEU A 87 -3.03 -14.73 9.93
CA LEU A 87 -3.97 -13.95 9.11
C LEU A 87 -5.09 -14.82 8.55
N ASP A 88 -4.79 -16.02 8.03
CA ASP A 88 -5.79 -16.97 7.54
C ASP A 88 -6.80 -17.34 8.63
N LYS A 89 -6.33 -17.56 9.85
CA LYS A 89 -7.20 -17.93 10.97
C LYS A 89 -8.08 -16.78 11.41
N VAL A 90 -7.51 -15.57 11.54
CA VAL A 90 -8.21 -14.38 12.07
C VAL A 90 -9.15 -13.78 11.03
N ALA A 91 -8.67 -13.51 9.82
CA ALA A 91 -9.39 -12.73 8.81
C ALA A 91 -10.74 -13.36 8.42
N ARG A 92 -10.85 -14.69 8.46
CA ARG A 92 -12.11 -15.42 8.17
C ARG A 92 -13.23 -15.06 9.15
N HIS A 93 -12.93 -14.77 10.41
CA HIS A 93 -13.95 -14.37 11.38
C HIS A 93 -14.56 -13.00 11.06
N TYR A 94 -13.87 -12.20 10.24
CA TYR A 94 -14.32 -10.89 9.78
C TYR A 94 -14.85 -10.90 8.32
N GLY A 95 -15.08 -12.10 7.76
CA GLY A 95 -15.67 -12.26 6.43
C GLY A 95 -14.69 -12.12 5.25
N TYR A 96 -13.39 -12.12 5.52
CA TYR A 96 -12.37 -12.17 4.47
C TYR A 96 -12.17 -13.61 3.96
N ASP A 97 -11.77 -13.72 2.70
CA ASP A 97 -11.32 -14.98 2.11
C ASP A 97 -9.96 -15.40 2.72
N TYR A 98 -9.48 -16.58 2.31
CA TYR A 98 -8.15 -17.05 2.71
C TYR A 98 -7.05 -16.04 2.30
N CYS A 99 -5.97 -16.02 3.10
CA CYS A 99 -4.82 -15.18 2.84
C CYS A 99 -4.02 -15.70 1.63
N GLU A 100 -4.00 -14.93 0.56
CA GLU A 100 -3.22 -15.24 -0.63
C GLU A 100 -1.75 -14.86 -0.41
N ASP A 101 -0.84 -15.75 -0.86
CA ASP A 101 0.60 -15.51 -0.82
C ASP A 101 1.08 -15.11 -2.21
N SER A 102 1.37 -13.83 -2.40
CA SER A 102 1.89 -13.28 -3.66
C SER A 102 3.40 -13.06 -3.57
N THR A 103 4.01 -12.57 -4.64
CA THR A 103 5.46 -12.36 -4.67
C THR A 103 5.95 -11.40 -3.57
N ARG A 104 5.22 -10.33 -3.29
CA ARG A 104 5.66 -9.26 -2.37
C ARG A 104 4.84 -9.17 -1.10
N VAL A 105 3.56 -9.53 -1.15
CA VAL A 105 2.61 -9.27 -0.08
C VAL A 105 1.78 -10.51 0.24
N LEU A 106 1.25 -10.52 1.45
CA LEU A 106 0.17 -11.38 1.87
C LEU A 106 -1.12 -10.58 1.71
N THR A 107 -2.11 -11.11 0.98
CA THR A 107 -3.35 -10.38 0.66
C THR A 107 -4.55 -11.04 1.28
N ILE A 108 -5.35 -10.30 2.02
CA ILE A 108 -6.70 -10.68 2.42
C ILE A 108 -7.73 -9.83 1.67
N LYS A 109 -8.85 -10.41 1.27
CA LYS A 109 -9.86 -9.69 0.50
C LYS A 109 -11.29 -10.13 0.83
N VAL A 110 -12.21 -9.19 0.75
CA VAL A 110 -13.65 -9.46 0.83
C VAL A 110 -14.21 -9.50 -0.58
N LYS A 111 -14.91 -10.59 -0.91
CA LYS A 111 -15.55 -10.79 -2.20
C LYS A 111 -17.07 -10.75 -2.10
N ASP A 112 -17.69 -9.94 -2.92
CA ASP A 112 -19.13 -10.02 -3.21
C ASP A 112 -19.31 -11.08 -4.31
N ARG A 113 -19.59 -12.31 -3.90
CA ARG A 113 -19.73 -13.47 -4.83
C ARG A 113 -20.94 -13.33 -5.74
N GLY A 114 -22.01 -12.64 -5.27
CA GLY A 114 -23.22 -12.41 -6.08
C GLY A 114 -22.95 -11.46 -7.25
N LYS A 115 -21.99 -10.56 -7.11
CA LYS A 115 -21.59 -9.59 -8.14
C LYS A 115 -20.24 -9.91 -8.78
N SER A 116 -19.61 -11.01 -8.42
CA SER A 116 -18.27 -11.42 -8.90
C SER A 116 -17.23 -10.30 -8.79
N ARG A 117 -17.23 -9.59 -7.66
CA ARG A 117 -16.31 -8.46 -7.44
C ARG A 117 -15.58 -8.54 -6.10
N ILE A 118 -14.39 -7.94 -6.05
CA ILE A 118 -13.68 -7.63 -4.81
C ILE A 118 -14.27 -6.33 -4.25
N VAL A 119 -14.70 -6.35 -2.99
CA VAL A 119 -15.24 -5.15 -2.31
C VAL A 119 -14.09 -4.28 -1.81
N HIS A 120 -13.14 -4.89 -1.13
CA HIS A 120 -11.88 -4.29 -0.69
C HIS A 120 -10.87 -5.38 -0.37
N SER A 121 -9.59 -5.00 -0.34
CA SER A 121 -8.48 -5.85 0.04
C SER A 121 -7.53 -5.14 1.00
N CYS A 122 -6.63 -5.92 1.60
CA CYS A 122 -5.50 -5.41 2.34
C CYS A 122 -4.27 -6.25 2.02
N ASP A 123 -3.21 -5.57 1.63
CA ASP A 123 -1.91 -6.12 1.32
C ASP A 123 -0.95 -5.88 2.49
N PHE A 124 -0.34 -6.96 2.98
CA PHE A 124 0.64 -6.93 4.05
C PHE A 124 2.02 -7.24 3.49
N ALA A 125 2.91 -6.27 3.47
CA ALA A 125 4.32 -6.45 3.19
C ALA A 125 5.08 -6.69 4.49
N ILE A 126 5.88 -7.75 4.56
CA ILE A 126 6.79 -7.96 5.70
C ILE A 126 8.11 -7.31 5.31
N VAL A 127 8.50 -6.30 6.07
CA VAL A 127 9.62 -5.41 5.75
C VAL A 127 10.60 -5.31 6.90
N ASN A 128 11.83 -4.90 6.57
CA ASN A 128 12.89 -4.58 7.52
C ASN A 128 13.61 -3.31 7.04
N ASP A 129 13.71 -2.33 7.93
CA ASP A 129 14.49 -1.11 7.67
C ASP A 129 15.95 -1.37 8.05
N CYS A 130 16.85 -1.25 7.08
CA CYS A 130 18.27 -1.50 7.26
C CYS A 130 18.98 -0.25 7.80
N GLU A 131 20.12 -0.47 8.48
CA GLU A 131 20.97 0.62 9.02
C GLU A 131 21.45 1.62 7.96
N ASP A 132 21.56 1.17 6.70
CA ASP A 132 21.95 2.02 5.57
C ASP A 132 20.81 2.87 5.00
N GLY A 133 19.66 2.87 5.65
CA GLY A 133 18.47 3.62 5.25
C GLY A 133 17.66 2.98 4.12
N ARG A 134 18.07 1.82 3.62
CA ARG A 134 17.28 1.04 2.66
C ARG A 134 16.28 0.15 3.39
N GLN A 135 15.23 -0.25 2.67
CA GLN A 135 14.24 -1.18 3.17
C GLN A 135 14.30 -2.49 2.39
N GLN A 136 14.26 -3.60 3.12
CA GLN A 136 14.08 -4.94 2.56
C GLN A 136 12.63 -5.41 2.75
N TYR A 137 12.22 -6.38 1.95
CA TYR A 137 10.94 -7.09 2.11
C TYR A 137 11.13 -8.59 1.87
N ILE A 138 10.26 -9.42 2.44
CA ILE A 138 10.28 -10.84 2.16
C ILE A 138 9.62 -11.10 0.80
N ARG A 139 10.43 -11.54 -0.17
CA ARG A 139 9.98 -11.96 -1.49
C ARG A 139 9.71 -13.47 -1.52
N TYR A 140 8.58 -13.83 -2.10
CA TYR A 140 8.25 -15.22 -2.42
C TYR A 140 8.50 -15.50 -3.91
N ASN A 141 9.46 -16.38 -4.19
CA ASN A 141 9.67 -16.92 -5.53
C ASN A 141 8.84 -18.20 -5.70
N LYS A 142 7.72 -18.08 -6.40
CA LYS A 142 6.79 -19.20 -6.62
C LYS A 142 7.40 -20.35 -7.42
N VAL A 143 8.30 -20.07 -8.35
CA VAL A 143 8.92 -21.07 -9.21
C VAL A 143 9.88 -21.97 -8.41
N GLN A 144 10.68 -21.34 -7.56
CA GLN A 144 11.69 -22.01 -6.73
C GLN A 144 11.11 -22.44 -5.37
N ASN A 145 9.91 -22.01 -5.03
CA ASN A 145 9.26 -22.19 -3.73
C ASN A 145 10.17 -21.77 -2.55
N ASN A 146 10.86 -20.66 -2.71
CA ASN A 146 11.73 -20.09 -1.68
C ASN A 146 11.35 -18.66 -1.32
N TYR A 147 11.81 -18.22 -0.16
CA TYR A 147 11.58 -16.88 0.40
C TYR A 147 12.93 -16.26 0.75
N THR A 148 13.12 -15.03 0.33
CA THR A 148 14.35 -14.27 0.53
C THR A 148 14.06 -12.85 0.98
N TRP A 149 14.95 -12.28 1.79
CA TRP A 149 14.97 -10.85 2.00
C TRP A 149 15.57 -10.18 0.77
N GLU A 150 14.84 -9.26 0.17
CA GLU A 150 15.28 -8.50 -1.00
C GLU A 150 15.09 -7.01 -0.78
N TYR A 151 16.03 -6.22 -1.25
CA TYR A 151 15.91 -4.77 -1.19
C TYR A 151 14.74 -4.30 -2.04
N GLN A 152 13.98 -3.36 -1.50
CA GLN A 152 13.05 -2.61 -2.32
C GLN A 152 13.84 -1.86 -3.39
N GLY A 153 13.34 -1.88 -4.63
CA GLY A 153 13.93 -1.07 -5.69
C GLY A 153 13.98 0.40 -5.29
N GLU A 154 14.95 1.11 -5.83
CA GLU A 154 15.08 2.55 -5.62
C GLU A 154 13.73 3.25 -5.81
N GLY A 155 13.40 4.10 -4.86
CA GLY A 155 12.18 4.91 -4.92
C GLY A 155 12.28 5.93 -6.06
N PHE A 156 11.23 6.70 -6.23
CA PHE A 156 11.29 7.87 -7.11
C PHE A 156 12.09 8.95 -6.41
N ASP A 157 13.17 9.39 -7.06
CA ASP A 157 14.15 10.31 -6.51
C ASP A 157 13.53 11.62 -6.01
N GLY A 158 13.84 11.97 -4.76
CA GLY A 158 13.29 13.18 -4.11
C GLY A 158 11.77 13.22 -3.95
N LEU A 159 11.07 12.09 -4.09
CA LEU A 159 9.61 12.07 -3.98
C LEU A 159 9.08 12.51 -2.60
N PRO A 160 9.66 12.10 -1.47
CA PRO A 160 9.25 12.57 -0.15
C PRO A 160 9.34 14.08 -0.01
N ASP A 161 10.47 14.69 -0.39
CA ASP A 161 10.71 16.13 -0.29
C ASP A 161 9.74 16.93 -1.16
N LYS A 162 9.48 16.44 -2.38
CA LYS A 162 8.48 17.04 -3.29
C LYS A 162 7.07 17.00 -2.70
N ILE A 163 6.70 15.91 -2.06
CA ILE A 163 5.39 15.78 -1.39
C ILE A 163 5.27 16.77 -0.25
N GLU A 164 6.31 16.87 0.60
CA GLU A 164 6.34 17.80 1.72
C GLU A 164 6.22 19.24 1.23
N TRP A 165 7.05 19.61 0.25
CA TRP A 165 7.01 20.93 -0.37
C TRP A 165 5.62 21.28 -0.93
N LEU A 166 4.95 20.37 -1.65
CA LEU A 166 3.60 20.60 -2.19
C LEU A 166 2.55 20.77 -1.08
N ARG A 167 2.70 20.09 0.04
CA ARG A 167 1.82 20.25 1.21
C ARG A 167 2.01 21.60 1.90
N GLU A 168 3.26 21.99 2.15
CA GLU A 168 3.61 23.27 2.77
C GLU A 168 3.15 24.47 1.93
N ASN A 169 3.17 24.33 0.60
CA ASN A 169 2.68 25.37 -0.32
C ASN A 169 1.15 25.31 -0.56
N GLY A 170 0.39 24.49 0.17
CA GLY A 170 -1.06 24.40 0.07
C GLY A 170 -1.59 23.84 -1.25
N LEU A 171 -0.76 23.12 -2.01
CA LEU A 171 -1.09 22.58 -3.33
C LEU A 171 -1.67 21.18 -3.30
N TRP A 172 -1.84 20.58 -2.11
CA TRP A 172 -2.22 19.18 -1.98
C TRP A 172 -3.57 18.84 -2.62
N GLN A 173 -4.56 19.75 -2.57
CA GLN A 173 -5.83 19.51 -3.24
C GLN A 173 -5.65 19.46 -4.77
N GLN A 174 -4.85 20.34 -5.34
CA GLN A 174 -4.55 20.33 -6.78
C GLN A 174 -3.82 19.04 -7.20
N VAL A 175 -2.92 18.53 -6.36
CA VAL A 175 -2.29 17.21 -6.57
C VAL A 175 -3.34 16.11 -6.63
N ARG A 176 -4.30 16.10 -5.70
CA ARG A 176 -5.37 15.10 -5.66
C ARG A 176 -6.23 15.14 -6.93
N ASP A 177 -6.64 16.33 -7.33
CA ASP A 177 -7.48 16.52 -8.52
C ASP A 177 -6.76 16.05 -9.78
N TYR A 178 -5.50 16.42 -9.93
CA TYR A 178 -4.68 16.03 -11.08
C TYR A 178 -4.36 14.53 -11.09
N TYR A 179 -4.13 13.91 -9.93
CA TYR A 179 -3.91 12.48 -9.83
C TYR A 179 -5.13 11.66 -10.29
N ILE A 180 -6.33 12.05 -9.88
CA ILE A 180 -7.58 11.39 -10.32
C ILE A 180 -7.78 11.55 -11.82
N GLU A 181 -7.54 12.73 -12.36
CA GLU A 181 -7.58 12.99 -13.81
C GLU A 181 -6.64 12.05 -14.56
N LYS A 182 -5.37 11.99 -14.17
CA LYS A 182 -4.37 11.10 -14.77
C LYS A 182 -4.76 9.62 -14.67
N LYS A 183 -5.33 9.18 -13.55
CA LYS A 183 -5.81 7.81 -13.40
C LYS A 183 -6.95 7.50 -14.38
N ASN A 184 -7.88 8.42 -14.56
CA ASN A 184 -9.02 8.25 -15.47
C ASN A 184 -8.63 8.29 -16.93
N CYS A 185 -7.58 9.04 -17.28
CA CYS A 185 -7.03 9.13 -18.64
C CYS A 185 -5.98 8.06 -18.96
N ASN A 186 -5.58 7.22 -17.98
CA ASN A 186 -4.55 6.23 -18.22
C ASN A 186 -5.11 5.01 -18.97
N ASP A 187 -4.63 4.81 -20.20
CA ASP A 187 -4.98 3.67 -21.05
C ASP A 187 -3.91 2.56 -21.01
N ASN A 188 -2.78 2.78 -20.32
CA ASN A 188 -1.72 1.79 -20.19
C ASN A 188 -1.97 0.86 -18.98
N PRO A 189 -2.32 -0.43 -19.21
CA PRO A 189 -2.60 -1.38 -18.14
C PRO A 189 -1.37 -1.70 -17.28
N ASP A 190 -0.16 -1.51 -17.80
CA ASP A 190 1.10 -1.79 -17.11
C ASP A 190 1.56 -0.61 -16.23
N LYS A 191 0.88 0.52 -16.33
CA LYS A 191 1.22 1.71 -15.56
C LYS A 191 0.53 1.69 -14.19
N HIS A 192 1.29 1.34 -13.18
CA HIS A 192 0.78 1.24 -11.81
C HIS A 192 0.44 2.59 -11.18
N SER A 193 -0.52 2.60 -10.26
CA SER A 193 -0.94 3.79 -9.50
C SER A 193 0.21 4.53 -8.81
N ARG A 194 1.24 3.81 -8.35
CA ARG A 194 2.45 4.39 -7.76
C ARG A 194 3.22 5.27 -8.76
N SER A 195 3.37 4.80 -10.01
CA SER A 195 4.05 5.56 -11.07
C SER A 195 3.26 6.80 -11.45
N ILE A 196 1.92 6.66 -11.62
CA ILE A 196 1.03 7.80 -11.90
C ILE A 196 1.14 8.85 -10.78
N PHE A 197 1.19 8.40 -9.52
CA PHE A 197 1.33 9.31 -8.39
C PHE A 197 2.66 10.06 -8.40
N ALA A 198 3.78 9.37 -8.63
CA ALA A 198 5.11 10.00 -8.67
C ALA A 198 5.23 11.00 -9.83
N GLU A 199 4.68 10.68 -11.00
CA GLU A 199 4.59 11.62 -12.11
C GLU A 199 3.75 12.85 -11.76
N THR A 200 2.57 12.63 -11.14
CA THR A 200 1.71 13.74 -10.70
C THR A 200 2.46 14.70 -9.80
N ILE A 201 3.18 14.19 -8.80
CA ILE A 201 3.98 14.99 -7.88
C ILE A 201 5.05 15.79 -8.64
N THR A 202 5.82 15.12 -9.49
CA THR A 202 6.91 15.76 -10.25
C THR A 202 6.39 16.86 -11.17
N GLU A 203 5.34 16.59 -11.94
CA GLU A 203 4.73 17.57 -12.85
C GLU A 203 4.12 18.77 -12.10
N MET A 204 3.55 18.55 -10.92
CA MET A 204 3.00 19.64 -10.10
C MET A 204 4.09 20.55 -9.57
N CYS A 205 5.25 20.02 -9.17
CA CYS A 205 6.39 20.84 -8.80
C CYS A 205 6.88 21.70 -9.98
N GLN A 206 7.09 21.08 -11.15
CA GLN A 206 7.53 21.78 -12.37
C GLN A 206 6.57 22.89 -12.78
N LYS A 207 5.27 22.61 -12.88
CA LYS A 207 4.25 23.63 -13.23
C LYS A 207 4.23 24.82 -12.27
N THR A 208 4.60 24.61 -11.02
CA THR A 208 4.61 25.69 -10.02
C THR A 208 5.88 26.55 -10.12
N GLU A 209 7.02 25.94 -10.42
CA GLU A 209 8.28 26.63 -10.67
C GLU A 209 8.18 27.52 -11.91
N ASP A 210 7.63 27.01 -13.01
CA ASP A 210 7.42 27.77 -14.25
C ASP A 210 6.51 29.00 -14.04
N ARG A 211 5.45 28.85 -13.24
CA ARG A 211 4.57 29.98 -12.89
C ARG A 211 5.25 31.04 -12.03
N LYS A 212 6.17 30.67 -11.15
CA LYS A 212 6.95 31.61 -10.35
C LYS A 212 7.95 32.36 -11.24
N SER A 213 8.64 31.68 -12.13
CA SER A 213 9.59 32.30 -13.06
C SER A 213 8.92 33.29 -14.03
N THR A 214 7.74 32.96 -14.56
CA THR A 214 6.98 33.84 -15.44
C THR A 214 6.50 35.12 -14.74
N ARG A 215 6.12 35.03 -13.45
CA ARG A 215 5.69 36.20 -12.67
C ARG A 215 6.82 37.13 -12.23
N LEU A 216 8.05 36.62 -12.17
CA LEU A 216 9.24 37.45 -11.84
C LEU A 216 9.78 38.18 -13.06
N ASN A 217 9.41 37.79 -14.27
CA ASN A 217 9.83 38.34 -15.54
C ASN A 217 8.76 39.23 -16.21
N SER A 218 7.63 39.46 -15.54
CA SER A 218 6.54 40.37 -15.96
C SER A 218 6.41 41.55 -15.00
#